data_7f20bd10372d03ab4c5554cf3c8f3ca7
#
_entry.id   7f20bd10372d03ab4c5554cf3c8f3ca7
#
_cell.length_a   1.000
_cell.length_b   1.000
_cell.length_c   1.000
_cell.angle_alpha   90.00
_cell.angle_beta   90.00
_cell.angle_gamma   90.00
#
_symmetry.space_group_name_H-M   'P 1'
#
loop_
_entity.id
_entity.type
_entity.pdbx_description
1 polymer ?
#
loop_
_entity_poly.entity_id
_entity_poly.type
_entity_poly.pdbx_seq_one_letter_code
_entity_poly.pdbx_strand_id
1 'polypeptide(L)'
;MREWATDAAEIGADVLFWDEPHWYIPEWFDDELPEGAWTCRCETCQELYEDDYGEEMPAVRTDRIDEFRERSLLSFLEEMMGHTADRGCQNAVCLLPSKDAEHGLSDWEDLASSECLDILATDPYWGVHGKESEAFVSSFTGTVVSLAAEYDLESQIWIQGFRLSGGEKTVREVREATRAAVDGGVDSVFMWGYDGCRSISSIACDEPEAVWNAYLDELPVV
;
A
#
# COMPACT_ATOMS: atom_id res chain seq x y z
N MET A 1 -9.18 -16.00 0.35
CA MET A 1 -8.19 -15.29 1.20
C MET A 1 -7.93 -16.02 2.52
N ARG A 2 -8.94 -16.38 3.35
CA ARG A 2 -8.72 -17.09 4.63
C ARG A 2 -7.91 -18.38 4.52
N GLU A 3 -8.14 -19.21 3.51
CA GLU A 3 -7.34 -20.44 3.29
C GLU A 3 -5.87 -20.09 3.05
N TRP A 4 -5.59 -19.10 2.22
CA TRP A 4 -4.22 -18.64 1.96
C TRP A 4 -3.53 -18.13 3.23
N ALA A 5 -4.24 -17.34 4.03
CA ALA A 5 -3.70 -16.85 5.30
C ALA A 5 -3.45 -18.01 6.29
N THR A 6 -4.32 -19.02 6.30
CA THR A 6 -4.13 -20.25 7.07
C THR A 6 -2.90 -21.02 6.60
N ASP A 7 -2.78 -21.26 5.30
CA ASP A 7 -1.64 -21.99 4.72
C ASP A 7 -0.31 -21.26 5.01
N ALA A 8 -0.30 -19.92 4.89
CA ALA A 8 0.89 -19.12 5.22
C ALA A 8 1.30 -19.25 6.69
N ALA A 9 0.35 -19.19 7.61
CA ALA A 9 0.62 -19.40 9.04
C ALA A 9 1.11 -20.83 9.33
N GLU A 10 0.52 -21.85 8.71
CA GLU A 10 0.89 -23.26 8.90
C GLU A 10 2.30 -23.59 8.38
N ILE A 11 2.78 -22.91 7.34
CA ILE A 11 4.18 -23.06 6.87
C ILE A 11 5.18 -22.23 7.68
N GLY A 12 4.73 -21.46 8.67
CA GLY A 12 5.55 -20.74 9.63
C GLY A 12 5.91 -19.31 9.21
N ALA A 13 5.00 -18.60 8.53
CA ALA A 13 5.15 -17.17 8.30
C ALA A 13 5.04 -16.41 9.63
N ASP A 14 5.98 -15.51 9.91
CA ASP A 14 5.94 -14.64 11.09
C ASP A 14 5.01 -13.44 10.86
N VAL A 15 5.03 -12.87 9.65
CA VAL A 15 4.25 -11.69 9.25
C VAL A 15 3.47 -11.98 7.99
N LEU A 16 2.17 -11.68 7.96
CA LEU A 16 1.38 -11.64 6.74
C LEU A 16 1.29 -10.20 6.23
N PHE A 17 1.63 -10.03 4.96
CA PHE A 17 1.68 -8.74 4.30
C PHE A 17 0.46 -8.56 3.39
N TRP A 18 -0.35 -7.55 3.68
CA TRP A 18 -1.55 -7.16 2.92
C TRP A 18 -1.17 -6.02 2.01
N ASP A 19 -0.90 -6.37 0.76
CA ASP A 19 -0.35 -5.47 -0.24
C ASP A 19 -1.45 -4.65 -0.91
N GLU A 20 -1.31 -3.34 -0.85
CA GLU A 20 -2.13 -2.34 -1.53
C GLU A 20 -3.65 -2.68 -1.55
N PRO A 21 -4.30 -2.82 -0.39
CA PRO A 21 -5.75 -3.08 -0.37
C PRO A 21 -6.49 -1.89 -0.96
N HIS A 22 -6.98 -2.04 -2.19
CA HIS A 22 -7.64 -0.98 -2.94
C HIS A 22 -8.83 -1.49 -3.76
N TRP A 23 -9.67 -0.57 -4.19
CA TRP A 23 -10.69 -0.83 -5.20
C TRP A 23 -10.05 -0.93 -6.58
N TYR A 24 -10.77 -1.54 -7.55
CA TYR A 24 -10.29 -1.63 -8.92
C TYR A 24 -9.99 -0.24 -9.48
N ILE A 25 -8.79 -0.06 -10.01
CA ILE A 25 -8.28 1.17 -10.59
C ILE A 25 -8.17 0.98 -12.11
N PRO A 26 -9.13 1.49 -12.91
CA PRO A 26 -9.18 1.26 -14.37
C PRO A 26 -7.91 1.71 -15.09
N GLU A 27 -7.31 2.80 -14.65
CA GLU A 27 -6.12 3.42 -15.23
C GLU A 27 -4.91 2.49 -15.24
N TRP A 28 -4.87 1.52 -14.32
CA TRP A 28 -3.79 0.53 -14.27
C TRP A 28 -3.90 -0.55 -15.34
N PHE A 29 -5.08 -0.70 -15.94
CA PHE A 29 -5.39 -1.77 -16.88
C PHE A 29 -5.72 -1.25 -18.29
N ASP A 30 -5.50 0.03 -18.55
CA ASP A 30 -5.87 0.69 -19.81
C ASP A 30 -7.37 0.50 -20.19
N ASP A 31 -8.23 0.32 -19.18
CA ASP A 31 -9.65 0.13 -19.38
C ASP A 31 -10.36 1.46 -19.64
N GLU A 32 -11.04 1.56 -20.79
CA GLU A 32 -11.94 2.67 -21.09
C GLU A 32 -13.31 2.42 -20.42
N LEU A 33 -13.50 2.96 -19.23
CA LEU A 33 -14.80 2.94 -18.57
C LEU A 33 -15.66 4.14 -19.01
N PRO A 34 -17.00 4.01 -19.02
CA PRO A 34 -17.89 5.14 -19.21
C PRO A 34 -17.64 6.24 -18.17
N GLU A 35 -17.84 7.49 -18.57
CA GLU A 35 -17.74 8.63 -17.65
C GLU A 35 -18.61 8.43 -16.40
N GLY A 36 -18.01 8.59 -15.22
CA GLY A 36 -18.67 8.36 -13.92
C GLY A 36 -18.88 6.90 -13.54
N ALA A 37 -18.26 5.95 -14.28
CA ALA A 37 -18.22 4.56 -13.85
C ALA A 37 -17.35 4.41 -12.58
N TRP A 38 -17.75 3.48 -11.71
CA TRP A 38 -17.04 3.19 -10.48
C TRP A 38 -17.23 1.71 -10.10
N THR A 39 -16.40 1.20 -9.20
CA THR A 39 -16.43 -0.18 -8.71
C THR A 39 -16.49 -0.23 -7.16
N CYS A 40 -16.99 -1.30 -6.53
CA CYS A 40 -17.55 -2.49 -7.14
C CYS A 40 -19.10 -2.42 -7.10
N ARG A 41 -19.76 -2.87 -8.18
CA ARG A 41 -21.22 -2.98 -8.26
C ARG A 41 -21.66 -4.41 -8.61
N CYS A 42 -20.92 -5.42 -8.14
CA CYS A 42 -21.32 -6.82 -8.27
C CYS A 42 -22.54 -7.12 -7.37
N GLU A 43 -23.19 -8.26 -7.59
CA GLU A 43 -24.38 -8.67 -6.85
C GLU A 43 -24.12 -8.65 -5.32
N THR A 44 -22.98 -9.18 -4.86
CA THR A 44 -22.59 -9.17 -3.45
C THR A 44 -22.49 -7.76 -2.87
N CYS A 45 -21.84 -6.82 -3.59
CA CYS A 45 -21.74 -5.43 -3.10
C CYS A 45 -23.10 -4.73 -3.06
N GLN A 46 -23.99 -5.02 -4.01
CA GLN A 46 -25.36 -4.47 -4.00
C GLN A 46 -26.17 -5.02 -2.83
N GLU A 47 -26.09 -6.33 -2.56
CA GLU A 47 -26.74 -6.95 -1.41
C GLU A 47 -26.22 -6.40 -0.08
N LEU A 48 -24.92 -6.28 0.11
CA LEU A 48 -24.32 -5.69 1.30
C LEU A 48 -24.72 -4.24 1.51
N TYR A 49 -24.78 -3.45 0.43
CA TYR A 49 -25.23 -2.07 0.50
C TYR A 49 -26.70 -1.95 0.91
N GLU A 50 -27.57 -2.80 0.34
CA GLU A 50 -29.00 -2.83 0.68
C GLU A 50 -29.19 -3.27 2.13
N ASP A 51 -28.44 -4.24 2.61
CA ASP A 51 -28.48 -4.70 4.01
C ASP A 51 -28.04 -3.59 4.97
N ASP A 52 -27.03 -2.80 4.62
CA ASP A 52 -26.47 -1.74 5.45
C ASP A 52 -27.35 -0.48 5.48
N TYR A 53 -27.91 -0.09 4.35
CA TYR A 53 -28.61 1.19 4.21
C TYR A 53 -30.12 1.08 4.01
N GLY A 54 -30.64 -0.13 3.74
CA GLY A 54 -32.06 -0.37 3.51
C GLY A 54 -32.58 0.24 2.20
N GLU A 55 -31.69 0.50 1.25
CA GLU A 55 -32.03 1.07 -0.07
C GLU A 55 -31.15 0.46 -1.16
N GLU A 56 -31.62 0.48 -2.41
CA GLU A 56 -30.87 -0.01 -3.57
C GLU A 56 -29.59 0.82 -3.80
N MET A 57 -28.49 0.12 -4.11
CA MET A 57 -27.20 0.78 -4.41
C MET A 57 -27.31 1.70 -5.62
N PRO A 58 -26.98 3.00 -5.50
CA PRO A 58 -27.13 3.96 -6.60
C PRO A 58 -26.21 3.65 -7.78
N ALA A 59 -26.64 4.03 -8.97
CA ALA A 59 -25.85 3.86 -10.17
C ALA A 59 -24.70 4.87 -10.29
N VAL A 60 -24.84 6.02 -9.66
CA VAL A 60 -23.85 7.10 -9.63
C VAL A 60 -23.16 7.12 -8.29
N ARG A 61 -21.84 7.28 -8.30
CA ARG A 61 -21.01 7.40 -7.09
C ARG A 61 -21.45 8.64 -6.27
N THR A 62 -21.57 8.45 -4.96
CA THR A 62 -21.97 9.44 -3.98
C THR A 62 -21.11 9.31 -2.74
N ASP A 63 -21.10 10.31 -1.86
CA ASP A 63 -20.38 10.26 -0.57
C ASP A 63 -20.74 9.00 0.25
N ARG A 64 -22.01 8.54 0.17
CA ARG A 64 -22.45 7.32 0.84
C ARG A 64 -21.85 6.05 0.23
N ILE A 65 -21.59 6.05 -1.08
CA ILE A 65 -20.85 4.95 -1.72
C ILE A 65 -19.40 4.95 -1.25
N ASP A 66 -18.78 6.09 -1.09
CA ASP A 66 -17.41 6.19 -0.60
C ASP A 66 -17.32 5.69 0.85
N GLU A 67 -18.24 6.10 1.72
CA GLU A 67 -18.37 5.57 3.08
C GLU A 67 -18.58 4.04 3.11
N PHE A 68 -19.45 3.51 2.25
CA PHE A 68 -19.66 2.07 2.12
C PHE A 68 -18.38 1.33 1.69
N ARG A 69 -17.64 1.87 0.72
CA ARG A 69 -16.40 1.28 0.21
C ARG A 69 -15.33 1.25 1.29
N GLU A 70 -15.06 2.37 1.96
CA GLU A 70 -14.07 2.44 3.04
C GLU A 70 -14.40 1.49 4.16
N ARG A 71 -15.65 1.50 4.64
CA ARG A 71 -16.10 0.58 5.69
C ARG A 71 -16.00 -0.89 5.27
N SER A 72 -16.34 -1.23 4.04
CA SER A 72 -16.23 -2.60 3.52
C SER A 72 -14.77 -3.05 3.46
N LEU A 73 -13.86 -2.16 3.08
CA LEU A 73 -12.42 -2.45 3.03
C LEU A 73 -11.85 -2.64 4.44
N LEU A 74 -12.16 -1.75 5.36
CA LEU A 74 -11.75 -1.87 6.76
C LEU A 74 -12.27 -3.16 7.40
N SER A 75 -13.57 -3.44 7.23
CA SER A 75 -14.17 -4.67 7.77
C SER A 75 -13.52 -5.93 7.21
N PHE A 76 -13.18 -5.94 5.91
CA PHE A 76 -12.43 -7.03 5.30
C PHE A 76 -11.02 -7.18 5.91
N LEU A 77 -10.29 -6.09 6.07
CA LEU A 77 -8.95 -6.10 6.66
C LEU A 77 -8.99 -6.57 8.11
N GLU A 78 -9.91 -6.05 8.92
CA GLU A 78 -10.10 -6.47 10.32
C GLU A 78 -10.40 -7.96 10.44
N GLU A 79 -11.31 -8.48 9.60
CA GLU A 79 -11.64 -9.90 9.57
C GLU A 79 -10.42 -10.76 9.21
N MET A 80 -9.63 -10.32 8.25
CA MET A 80 -8.46 -11.07 7.78
C MET A 80 -7.30 -10.98 8.77
N MET A 81 -7.01 -9.79 9.29
CA MET A 81 -5.98 -9.58 10.31
C MET A 81 -6.30 -10.32 11.62
N GLY A 82 -7.56 -10.29 12.06
CA GLY A 82 -8.00 -11.08 13.22
C GLY A 82 -7.81 -12.58 13.01
N HIS A 83 -8.12 -13.08 11.80
CA HIS A 83 -7.92 -14.49 11.46
C HIS A 83 -6.45 -14.92 11.49
N THR A 84 -5.51 -14.03 11.13
CA THR A 84 -4.06 -14.30 11.16
C THR A 84 -3.47 -14.10 12.55
N ALA A 85 -3.89 -13.09 13.29
CA ALA A 85 -3.50 -12.86 14.67
C ALA A 85 -3.87 -14.04 15.58
N ASP A 86 -5.05 -14.65 15.40
CA ASP A 86 -5.50 -15.87 16.09
C ASP A 86 -4.56 -17.07 15.86
N ARG A 87 -3.70 -17.00 14.83
CA ARG A 87 -2.69 -18.02 14.48
C ARG A 87 -1.27 -17.65 14.91
N GLY A 88 -1.13 -16.50 15.57
CA GLY A 88 0.13 -16.03 16.10
C GLY A 88 1.03 -15.33 15.08
N CYS A 89 0.47 -14.91 13.93
CA CYS A 89 1.17 -14.11 12.93
C CYS A 89 0.92 -12.63 13.16
N GLN A 90 1.93 -11.82 12.90
CA GLN A 90 1.79 -10.37 12.79
C GLN A 90 1.14 -9.99 11.45
N ASN A 91 0.55 -8.79 11.41
CA ASN A 91 -0.05 -8.22 10.21
C ASN A 91 0.65 -6.93 9.81
N ALA A 92 1.11 -6.88 8.56
CA ALA A 92 1.58 -5.67 7.92
C ALA A 92 0.58 -5.25 6.82
N VAL A 93 0.15 -4.00 6.81
CA VAL A 93 -0.68 -3.45 5.73
C VAL A 93 0.07 -2.33 5.03
N CYS A 94 0.29 -2.49 3.72
CA CYS A 94 0.86 -1.47 2.87
C CYS A 94 -0.26 -0.74 2.13
N LEU A 95 -0.49 0.51 2.47
CA LEU A 95 -1.50 1.35 1.81
C LEU A 95 -0.90 2.08 0.61
N LEU A 96 -1.70 2.21 -0.46
CA LEU A 96 -1.38 3.09 -1.57
C LEU A 96 -1.09 4.51 -1.05
N PRO A 97 -0.09 5.23 -1.63
CA PRO A 97 0.26 6.58 -1.21
C PRO A 97 -0.76 7.62 -1.70
N SER A 98 -2.01 7.39 -1.32
CA SER A 98 -3.15 8.26 -1.56
C SER A 98 -4.04 8.29 -0.32
N LYS A 99 -4.75 9.39 -0.13
CA LYS A 99 -5.73 9.54 0.96
C LYS A 99 -7.07 9.90 0.34
N ASP A 100 -7.63 8.97 -0.40
CA ASP A 100 -8.92 9.13 -1.06
C ASP A 100 -9.69 7.81 -1.11
N ALA A 101 -11.02 7.90 -1.02
CA ALA A 101 -11.92 6.76 -1.06
C ALA A 101 -12.03 6.10 -2.45
N GLU A 102 -11.43 6.69 -3.48
CA GLU A 102 -11.42 6.12 -4.83
C GLU A 102 -10.43 4.96 -4.93
N HIS A 103 -9.28 5.10 -4.31
CA HIS A 103 -8.21 4.13 -4.37
C HIS A 103 -8.13 3.23 -3.14
N GLY A 104 -8.68 3.65 -1.99
CA GLY A 104 -8.60 2.85 -0.78
C GLY A 104 -9.25 3.53 0.41
N LEU A 105 -8.45 3.95 1.38
CA LEU A 105 -8.86 4.65 2.57
C LEU A 105 -8.50 6.13 2.49
N SER A 106 -9.45 7.02 2.74
CA SER A 106 -9.21 8.45 2.87
C SER A 106 -8.62 8.81 4.23
N ASP A 107 -8.98 8.05 5.26
CA ASP A 107 -8.42 8.15 6.61
C ASP A 107 -7.68 6.86 7.00
N TRP A 108 -6.38 6.98 7.23
CA TRP A 108 -5.55 5.86 7.65
C TRP A 108 -5.60 5.60 9.16
N GLU A 109 -6.12 6.56 9.93
CA GLU A 109 -6.28 6.44 11.38
C GLU A 109 -7.24 5.30 11.74
N ASP A 110 -8.30 5.13 10.97
CA ASP A 110 -9.26 4.04 11.17
C ASP A 110 -8.60 2.66 11.10
N LEU A 111 -7.68 2.46 10.15
CA LEU A 111 -6.89 1.23 10.05
C LEU A 111 -5.81 1.15 11.14
N ALA A 112 -5.09 2.24 11.40
CA ALA A 112 -4.02 2.28 12.38
C ALA A 112 -4.52 1.98 13.80
N SER A 113 -5.76 2.30 14.11
CA SER A 113 -6.39 2.01 15.41
C SER A 113 -6.81 0.55 15.61
N SER A 114 -6.63 -0.32 14.61
CA SER A 114 -6.97 -1.75 14.70
C SER A 114 -6.04 -2.49 15.65
N GLU A 115 -6.59 -3.21 16.62
CA GLU A 115 -5.82 -4.05 17.56
C GLU A 115 -5.10 -5.25 16.89
N CYS A 116 -5.43 -5.53 15.62
CA CYS A 116 -4.84 -6.63 14.85
C CYS A 116 -3.77 -6.18 13.85
N LEU A 117 -3.48 -4.88 13.76
CA LEU A 117 -2.41 -4.34 12.93
C LEU A 117 -1.12 -4.25 13.77
N ASP A 118 -0.01 -4.71 13.23
CA ASP A 118 1.32 -4.62 13.86
C ASP A 118 2.23 -3.65 13.12
N ILE A 119 2.14 -3.61 11.77
CA ILE A 119 3.03 -2.82 10.92
C ILE A 119 2.20 -2.00 9.93
N LEU A 120 2.33 -0.68 10.00
CA LEU A 120 1.74 0.24 9.01
C LEU A 120 2.78 0.59 7.96
N ALA A 121 2.46 0.30 6.71
CA ALA A 121 3.34 0.55 5.58
C ALA A 121 2.68 1.40 4.49
N THR A 122 3.51 2.02 3.64
CA THR A 122 3.09 2.61 2.35
C THR A 122 4.26 2.59 1.36
N ASP A 123 3.94 2.74 0.09
CA ASP A 123 4.84 2.62 -1.04
C ASP A 123 4.84 3.86 -1.95
N PRO A 124 5.38 4.97 -1.48
CA PRO A 124 5.37 6.24 -2.20
C PRO A 124 6.27 6.22 -3.44
N TYR A 125 5.85 5.46 -4.47
CA TYR A 125 6.54 5.28 -5.74
C TYR A 125 6.45 6.54 -6.60
N TRP A 126 7.39 7.46 -6.38
CA TRP A 126 7.40 8.79 -7.01
C TRP A 126 7.37 8.77 -8.53
N GLY A 127 8.08 7.82 -9.15
CA GLY A 127 8.13 7.69 -10.61
C GLY A 127 6.79 7.26 -11.20
N VAL A 128 6.05 6.37 -10.52
CA VAL A 128 4.70 5.94 -10.91
C VAL A 128 3.72 7.10 -10.85
N HIS A 129 3.82 7.92 -9.79
CA HIS A 129 2.92 9.07 -9.58
C HIS A 129 3.40 10.38 -10.24
N GLY A 130 4.56 10.37 -10.93
CA GLY A 130 5.13 11.57 -11.56
C GLY A 130 5.44 12.68 -10.56
N LYS A 131 5.89 12.31 -9.36
CA LYS A 131 6.21 13.21 -8.25
C LYS A 131 7.73 13.42 -8.12
N GLU A 132 8.10 14.37 -7.28
CA GLU A 132 9.48 14.59 -6.88
C GLU A 132 9.82 13.61 -5.73
N SER A 133 10.96 12.91 -5.81
CA SER A 133 11.29 11.74 -4.98
C SER A 133 11.34 12.07 -3.48
N GLU A 134 12.15 13.04 -3.09
CA GLU A 134 12.39 13.39 -1.68
C GLU A 134 11.11 13.89 -1.00
N ALA A 135 10.43 14.87 -1.60
CA ALA A 135 9.25 15.47 -1.00
C ALA A 135 8.07 14.49 -0.89
N PHE A 136 7.88 13.63 -1.92
CA PHE A 136 6.80 12.66 -1.92
C PHE A 136 7.03 11.57 -0.86
N VAL A 137 8.22 10.98 -0.82
CA VAL A 137 8.57 9.95 0.17
C VAL A 137 8.56 10.56 1.58
N SER A 138 9.17 11.73 1.80
CA SER A 138 9.18 12.39 3.11
C SER A 138 7.78 12.66 3.65
N SER A 139 6.85 13.09 2.79
CA SER A 139 5.45 13.36 3.18
C SER A 139 4.74 12.11 3.72
N PHE A 140 4.86 10.98 3.01
CA PHE A 140 4.23 9.73 3.44
C PHE A 140 4.97 9.07 4.60
N THR A 141 6.29 9.16 4.66
CA THR A 141 7.09 8.74 5.82
C THR A 141 6.60 9.44 7.08
N GLY A 142 6.44 10.78 7.05
CA GLY A 142 5.92 11.55 8.19
C GLY A 142 4.51 11.09 8.61
N THR A 143 3.65 10.75 7.67
CA THR A 143 2.32 10.22 7.97
C THR A 143 2.39 8.86 8.69
N VAL A 144 3.14 7.90 8.13
CA VAL A 144 3.25 6.54 8.67
C VAL A 144 3.91 6.56 10.05
N VAL A 145 5.02 7.28 10.21
CA VAL A 145 5.74 7.39 11.49
C VAL A 145 4.84 8.04 12.57
N SER A 146 4.06 9.06 12.21
CA SER A 146 3.16 9.71 13.17
C SER A 146 2.06 8.78 13.66
N LEU A 147 1.40 8.07 12.74
CA LEU A 147 0.35 7.11 13.09
C LEU A 147 0.93 5.90 13.84
N ALA A 148 2.07 5.37 13.40
CA ALA A 148 2.73 4.27 14.09
C ALA A 148 3.08 4.62 15.54
N ALA A 149 3.60 5.83 15.78
CA ALA A 149 3.90 6.30 17.13
C ALA A 149 2.65 6.52 18.00
N GLU A 150 1.51 6.93 17.41
CA GLU A 150 0.26 7.14 18.12
C GLU A 150 -0.41 5.83 18.53
N TYR A 151 -0.35 4.81 17.67
CA TYR A 151 -1.03 3.52 17.85
C TYR A 151 -0.13 2.35 18.25
N ASP A 152 1.15 2.63 18.60
CA ASP A 152 2.15 1.61 19.02
C ASP A 152 2.41 0.52 17.96
N LEU A 153 2.52 0.96 16.69
CA LEU A 153 2.80 0.12 15.53
C LEU A 153 4.26 0.25 15.09
N GLU A 154 4.75 -0.73 14.32
CA GLU A 154 5.96 -0.54 13.52
C GLU A 154 5.64 0.22 12.23
N SER A 155 6.56 1.09 11.81
CA SER A 155 6.46 1.89 10.59
C SER A 155 7.32 1.32 9.46
N GLN A 156 6.79 1.26 8.22
CA GLN A 156 7.51 0.71 7.09
C GLN A 156 7.29 1.53 5.81
N ILE A 157 8.38 1.79 5.07
CA ILE A 157 8.33 2.47 3.77
C ILE A 157 8.94 1.59 2.68
N TRP A 158 8.24 1.52 1.53
CA TRP A 158 8.69 0.81 0.35
C TRP A 158 9.20 1.80 -0.71
N ILE A 159 10.45 1.63 -1.12
CA ILE A 159 11.13 2.46 -2.11
C ILE A 159 10.96 1.85 -3.49
N GLN A 160 10.74 2.69 -4.50
CA GLN A 160 10.61 2.25 -5.89
C GLN A 160 11.95 1.77 -6.45
N GLY A 161 12.02 0.49 -6.83
CA GLY A 161 13.15 -0.13 -7.51
C GLY A 161 12.78 -0.73 -8.87
N PHE A 162 11.75 -0.22 -9.54
CA PHE A 162 11.22 -0.75 -10.79
C PHE A 162 10.77 0.39 -11.73
N ARG A 163 10.74 0.11 -13.04
CA ARG A 163 10.30 1.08 -14.08
C ARG A 163 11.03 2.42 -14.00
N LEU A 164 12.32 2.39 -13.65
CA LEU A 164 13.15 3.58 -13.59
C LEU A 164 14.09 3.60 -14.81
N SER A 165 14.23 4.77 -15.41
CA SER A 165 15.20 4.99 -16.48
C SER A 165 16.63 5.01 -15.92
N GLY A 166 17.64 4.78 -16.76
CA GLY A 166 19.04 4.87 -16.35
C GLY A 166 19.53 6.31 -16.15
N GLY A 167 20.75 6.42 -15.64
CA GLY A 167 21.51 7.64 -15.52
C GLY A 167 21.56 8.26 -14.12
N GLU A 168 22.41 9.28 -14.00
CA GLU A 168 22.75 9.94 -12.71
C GLU A 168 21.50 10.54 -12.01
N LYS A 169 20.48 10.95 -12.76
CA LYS A 169 19.25 11.49 -12.20
C LYS A 169 18.51 10.42 -11.39
N THR A 170 18.32 9.25 -11.95
CA THR A 170 17.64 8.13 -11.29
C THR A 170 18.38 7.67 -10.04
N VAL A 171 19.70 7.51 -10.15
CA VAL A 171 20.55 7.17 -8.97
C VAL A 171 20.37 8.18 -7.84
N ARG A 172 20.36 9.48 -8.17
CA ARG A 172 20.11 10.53 -7.18
C ARG A 172 18.71 10.45 -6.57
N GLU A 173 17.67 10.29 -7.39
CA GLU A 173 16.28 10.17 -6.92
C GLU A 173 16.08 8.98 -5.98
N VAL A 174 16.68 7.83 -6.28
CA VAL A 174 16.63 6.65 -5.39
C VAL A 174 17.33 6.93 -4.06
N ARG A 175 18.49 7.58 -4.09
CA ARG A 175 19.20 7.99 -2.86
C ARG A 175 18.39 8.99 -2.03
N GLU A 176 17.83 10.02 -2.66
CA GLU A 176 17.00 11.04 -2.01
C GLU A 176 15.76 10.39 -1.37
N ALA A 177 15.07 9.50 -2.08
CA ALA A 177 13.91 8.77 -1.58
C ALA A 177 14.26 7.88 -0.37
N THR A 178 15.33 7.08 -0.49
CA THR A 178 15.76 6.18 0.60
C THR A 178 16.18 6.97 1.83
N ARG A 179 16.96 8.04 1.65
CA ARG A 179 17.38 8.92 2.73
C ARG A 179 16.19 9.61 3.39
N ALA A 180 15.20 10.06 2.62
CA ALA A 180 13.99 10.69 3.16
C ALA A 180 13.20 9.75 4.08
N ALA A 181 13.15 8.45 3.75
CA ALA A 181 12.54 7.44 4.62
C ALA A 181 13.37 7.22 5.90
N VAL A 182 14.69 6.98 5.75
CA VAL A 182 15.61 6.72 6.88
C VAL A 182 15.67 7.92 7.83
N ASP A 183 15.88 9.14 7.31
CA ASP A 183 15.97 10.36 8.11
C ASP A 183 14.62 10.71 8.75
N GLY A 184 13.51 10.28 8.15
CA GLY A 184 12.17 10.42 8.71
C GLY A 184 11.91 9.54 9.93
N GLY A 185 12.82 8.60 10.24
CA GLY A 185 12.77 7.76 11.44
C GLY A 185 11.83 6.57 11.36
N VAL A 186 11.57 6.06 10.16
CA VAL A 186 10.81 4.83 9.95
C VAL A 186 11.59 3.61 10.50
N ASP A 187 10.87 2.63 11.05
CA ASP A 187 11.49 1.44 11.66
C ASP A 187 12.11 0.51 10.61
N SER A 188 11.50 0.41 9.43
CA SER A 188 12.01 -0.42 8.35
C SER A 188 11.82 0.20 6.96
N VAL A 189 12.84 0.01 6.10
CA VAL A 189 12.84 0.47 4.71
C VAL A 189 13.09 -0.71 3.80
N PHE A 190 12.19 -0.94 2.85
CA PHE A 190 12.30 -1.96 1.82
C PHE A 190 12.35 -1.34 0.43
N MET A 191 12.85 -2.08 -0.53
CA MET A 191 12.75 -1.72 -1.94
C MET A 191 11.96 -2.79 -2.70
N TRP A 192 10.90 -2.40 -3.38
CA TRP A 192 10.31 -3.19 -4.42
C TRP A 192 10.93 -2.75 -5.75
N GLY A 193 11.65 -3.48 -6.46
CA GLY A 193 11.96 -4.85 -6.67
C GLY A 193 13.46 -5.11 -6.55
N TYR A 194 13.71 -6.30 -6.11
CA TYR A 194 15.06 -6.80 -5.92
C TYR A 194 15.90 -6.70 -7.18
N ASP A 195 17.13 -6.17 -7.00
CA ASP A 195 18.09 -5.97 -8.09
C ASP A 195 17.48 -5.23 -9.31
N GLY A 196 16.62 -4.22 -9.03
CA GLY A 196 15.95 -3.41 -10.04
C GLY A 196 14.99 -4.19 -10.94
N CYS A 197 14.43 -5.29 -10.47
CA CYS A 197 13.55 -6.18 -11.24
C CYS A 197 14.21 -6.72 -12.53
N ARG A 198 15.50 -6.94 -12.51
CA ARG A 198 16.33 -7.36 -13.67
C ARG A 198 15.73 -8.49 -14.51
N SER A 199 15.07 -9.46 -13.86
CA SER A 199 14.50 -10.63 -14.53
C SER A 199 13.05 -10.46 -15.01
N ILE A 200 12.42 -9.31 -14.72
CA ILE A 200 11.01 -9.03 -15.05
C ILE A 200 10.96 -7.87 -16.05
N SER A 201 11.02 -8.19 -17.34
CA SER A 201 11.24 -7.23 -18.43
C SER A 201 10.20 -6.08 -18.52
N SER A 202 8.95 -6.31 -18.07
CA SER A 202 7.89 -5.27 -18.10
C SER A 202 8.03 -4.21 -17.03
N ILE A 203 8.80 -4.49 -15.96
CA ILE A 203 9.00 -3.59 -14.83
C ILE A 203 10.47 -3.38 -14.47
N ALA A 204 11.40 -3.90 -15.28
CA ALA A 204 12.85 -3.73 -15.06
C ALA A 204 13.25 -2.25 -15.17
N CYS A 205 14.32 -1.90 -14.46
CA CYS A 205 15.06 -0.65 -14.65
C CYS A 205 16.05 -0.77 -15.81
N ASP A 206 16.42 0.37 -16.41
CA ASP A 206 17.46 0.38 -17.45
C ASP A 206 18.83 0.05 -16.87
N GLU A 207 19.12 0.48 -15.65
CA GLU A 207 20.38 0.25 -14.93
C GLU A 207 20.11 -0.37 -13.53
N PRO A 208 19.67 -1.65 -13.47
CA PRO A 208 19.19 -2.27 -12.23
C PRO A 208 20.24 -2.32 -11.10
N GLU A 209 21.51 -2.57 -11.43
CA GLU A 209 22.59 -2.57 -10.43
C GLU A 209 22.83 -1.19 -9.83
N ALA A 210 22.75 -0.13 -10.63
CA ALA A 210 22.93 1.23 -10.15
C ALA A 210 21.78 1.66 -9.23
N VAL A 211 20.53 1.29 -9.59
CA VAL A 211 19.33 1.52 -8.76
C VAL A 211 19.45 0.79 -7.42
N TRP A 212 19.78 -0.49 -7.46
CA TRP A 212 19.92 -1.31 -6.26
C TRP A 212 21.02 -0.81 -5.32
N ASN A 213 22.20 -0.49 -5.88
CA ASN A 213 23.31 0.05 -5.09
C ASN A 213 23.00 1.42 -4.52
N ALA A 214 22.28 2.28 -5.25
CA ALA A 214 21.86 3.59 -4.73
C ALA A 214 20.96 3.47 -3.49
N TYR A 215 20.09 2.47 -3.45
CA TYR A 215 19.29 2.15 -2.27
C TYR A 215 20.17 1.64 -1.12
N LEU A 216 21.02 0.64 -1.37
CA LEU A 216 21.87 0.05 -0.33
C LEU A 216 22.84 1.06 0.30
N ASP A 217 23.36 2.00 -0.46
CA ASP A 217 24.30 3.01 0.02
C ASP A 217 23.71 3.98 1.08
N GLU A 218 22.39 4.12 1.12
CA GLU A 218 21.68 5.01 2.06
C GLU A 218 21.10 4.27 3.28
N LEU A 219 21.17 2.93 3.30
CA LEU A 219 20.73 2.17 4.46
C LEU A 219 21.75 2.27 5.60
N PRO A 220 21.30 2.34 6.87
CA PRO A 220 22.20 2.31 8.02
C PRO A 220 23.01 1.01 8.04
N VAL A 221 24.31 1.13 8.28
CA VAL A 221 25.18 -0.03 8.50
C VAL A 221 24.83 -0.65 9.85
N VAL A 222 24.29 -1.86 9.83
CA VAL A 222 23.97 -2.63 11.03
C VAL A 222 25.21 -3.29 11.60
#